data_2f7b7c7a9c5afac7946bd98b952573b3
#
_entry.id   2f7b7c7a9c5afac7946bd98b952573b3
#
_cell.length_a   1.000
_cell.length_b   1.000
_cell.length_c   1.000
_cell.angle_alpha   90.00
_cell.angle_beta   90.00
_cell.angle_gamma   90.00
#
_symmetry.space_group_name_H-M   'P 1'
#
loop_
_entity.id
_entity.type
_entity.pdbx_description
1 polymer ?
#
loop_
_entity_poly.entity_id
_entity_poly.type
_entity_poly.pdbx_seq_one_letter_code
_entity_poly.pdbx_strand_id
1 'polypeptide(L)'
;MDDLEKNEILGDLYAYYGGLLTKSQQSYFEDYYYNDLSLGEIASNHHVSRQAVYDNLRRCRKLLKNYEDNLHVQRDYNMIEDKLTEVVVALKKSKSSQALQITTDLINQLRGE
;
A
#
# COMPACT_ATOMS: atom_id res chain seq x y z
N MET A 1 19.86 3.29 -10.31
CA MET A 1 18.55 2.84 -9.83
C MET A 1 17.67 4.02 -9.50
N ASP A 2 16.45 3.97 -9.94
CA ASP A 2 15.51 5.06 -9.70
C ASP A 2 14.72 4.77 -8.42
N ASP A 3 14.98 5.54 -7.36
CA ASP A 3 14.25 5.44 -6.10
C ASP A 3 12.79 5.88 -6.23
N LEU A 4 12.44 6.48 -7.36
CA LEU A 4 11.09 6.98 -7.63
C LEU A 4 10.35 6.10 -8.63
N GLU A 5 10.79 4.87 -8.83
CA GLU A 5 10.11 3.95 -9.72
C GLU A 5 8.65 3.79 -9.32
N LYS A 6 7.76 4.00 -10.29
CA LYS A 6 6.32 3.85 -10.08
C LYS A 6 5.96 2.37 -10.14
N ASN A 7 5.27 1.89 -9.10
CA ASN A 7 4.82 0.51 -9.06
C ASN A 7 3.54 0.40 -8.24
N GLU A 8 2.85 -0.73 -8.41
CA GLU A 8 1.58 -0.98 -7.72
C GLU A 8 1.75 -1.05 -6.20
N ILE A 9 2.91 -1.51 -5.73
CA ILE A 9 3.17 -1.64 -4.29
C ILE A 9 3.10 -0.28 -3.61
N LEU A 10 3.70 0.75 -4.21
CA LEU A 10 3.66 2.11 -3.64
C LEU A 10 2.25 2.69 -3.66
N GLY A 11 1.49 2.44 -4.73
CA GLY A 11 0.10 2.85 -4.79
C GLY A 11 -0.73 2.21 -3.68
N ASP A 12 -0.52 0.91 -3.44
CA ASP A 12 -1.21 0.18 -2.37
C ASP A 12 -0.81 0.72 -1.00
N LEU A 13 0.48 0.98 -0.78
CA LEU A 13 0.94 1.55 0.49
C LEU A 13 0.32 2.93 0.72
N TYR A 14 0.23 3.74 -0.32
CA TYR A 14 -0.40 5.05 -0.20
C TYR A 14 -1.90 4.93 0.13
N ALA A 15 -2.59 3.95 -0.43
CA ALA A 15 -3.99 3.71 -0.12
C ALA A 15 -4.20 3.43 1.37
N TYR A 16 -3.30 2.67 2.00
CA TYR A 16 -3.39 2.36 3.43
C TYR A 16 -2.86 3.49 4.32
N TYR A 17 -1.74 4.12 3.95
CA TYR A 17 -0.99 4.99 4.85
C TYR A 17 -0.91 6.44 4.40
N GLY A 18 -1.45 6.79 3.23
CA GLY A 18 -1.37 8.16 2.71
C GLY A 18 -1.93 9.20 3.65
N GLY A 19 -2.95 8.84 4.42
CA GLY A 19 -3.54 9.74 5.41
C GLY A 19 -2.60 10.11 6.57
N LEU A 20 -1.51 9.37 6.75
CA LEU A 20 -0.50 9.67 7.76
C LEU A 20 0.56 10.65 7.26
N LEU A 21 0.59 10.92 5.97
CA LEU A 21 1.49 11.91 5.38
C LEU A 21 0.91 13.31 5.58
N THR A 22 1.77 14.34 5.55
CA THR A 22 1.28 15.71 5.55
C THR A 22 0.55 16.02 4.25
N LYS A 23 -0.27 17.06 4.24
CA LYS A 23 -0.99 17.46 3.03
C LYS A 23 -0.04 17.81 1.90
N SER A 24 1.08 18.45 2.21
CA SER A 24 2.11 18.76 1.23
C SER A 24 2.70 17.47 0.62
N GLN A 25 3.03 16.49 1.47
CA GLN A 25 3.54 15.20 1.01
C GLN A 25 2.52 14.46 0.14
N GLN A 26 1.25 14.48 0.55
CA GLN A 26 0.17 13.89 -0.25
C GLN A 26 0.08 14.53 -1.63
N SER A 27 0.15 15.84 -1.70
CA SER A 27 0.11 16.59 -2.96
C SER A 27 1.25 16.19 -3.89
N TYR A 28 2.50 16.14 -3.38
CA TYR A 28 3.65 15.71 -4.17
C TYR A 28 3.50 14.29 -4.66
N PHE A 29 3.07 13.38 -3.77
CA PHE A 29 2.92 11.98 -4.13
C PHE A 29 1.85 11.79 -5.21
N GLU A 30 0.68 12.39 -5.03
CA GLU A 30 -0.42 12.26 -5.99
C GLU A 30 -0.08 12.88 -7.34
N ASP A 31 0.60 14.02 -7.35
CA ASP A 31 1.02 14.63 -8.59
C ASP A 31 1.97 13.74 -9.39
N TYR A 32 2.90 13.12 -8.73
CA TYR A 32 3.90 12.29 -9.42
C TYR A 32 3.36 10.91 -9.79
N TYR A 33 2.72 10.21 -8.84
CA TYR A 33 2.33 8.81 -9.03
C TYR A 33 0.96 8.64 -9.67
N TYR A 34 0.03 9.57 -9.45
CA TYR A 34 -1.33 9.46 -10.00
C TYR A 34 -1.59 10.38 -11.18
N ASN A 35 -1.05 11.60 -11.13
CA ASN A 35 -1.33 12.59 -12.16
C ASN A 35 -0.24 12.65 -13.25
N ASP A 36 0.77 11.80 -13.17
CA ASP A 36 1.84 11.67 -14.15
C ASP A 36 2.59 12.97 -14.43
N LEU A 37 2.68 13.86 -13.45
CA LEU A 37 3.45 15.09 -13.61
C LEU A 37 4.94 14.78 -13.47
N SER A 38 5.75 15.47 -14.26
CA SER A 38 7.21 15.39 -14.15
C SER A 38 7.71 16.11 -12.91
N LEU A 39 8.93 15.82 -12.48
CA LEU A 39 9.56 16.53 -11.38
C LEU A 39 9.60 18.04 -11.65
N GLY A 40 9.91 18.43 -12.90
CA GLY A 40 9.94 19.83 -13.29
C GLY A 40 8.59 20.52 -13.22
N GLU A 41 7.53 19.83 -13.64
CA GLU A 41 6.17 20.36 -13.55
C GLU A 41 5.73 20.55 -12.11
N ILE A 42 6.02 19.58 -11.26
CA ILE A 42 5.69 19.66 -9.82
C ILE A 42 6.48 20.80 -9.18
N ALA A 43 7.77 20.91 -9.50
CA ALA A 43 8.62 21.96 -8.98
C ALA A 43 8.08 23.35 -9.35
N SER A 44 7.66 23.53 -10.61
CA SER A 44 7.05 24.76 -11.09
C SER A 44 5.76 25.08 -10.34
N ASN A 45 4.88 24.09 -10.17
CA ASN A 45 3.61 24.28 -9.51
C ASN A 45 3.74 24.66 -8.03
N HIS A 46 4.76 24.14 -7.36
CA HIS A 46 4.99 24.39 -5.94
C HIS A 46 6.03 25.47 -5.66
N HIS A 47 6.60 26.08 -6.70
CA HIS A 47 7.62 27.13 -6.56
C HIS A 47 8.85 26.66 -5.78
N VAL A 48 9.29 25.43 -6.06
CA VAL A 48 10.48 24.83 -5.44
C VAL A 48 11.40 24.27 -6.52
N SER A 49 12.59 23.80 -6.12
CA SER A 49 13.52 23.18 -7.08
C SER A 49 13.10 21.74 -7.40
N ARG A 50 13.57 21.24 -8.55
CA ARG A 50 13.37 19.83 -8.91
C ARG A 50 13.99 18.90 -7.87
N GLN A 51 15.15 19.28 -7.34
CA GLN A 51 15.81 18.48 -6.29
C GLN A 51 14.94 18.40 -5.02
N ALA A 52 14.29 19.51 -4.66
CA ALA A 52 13.39 19.52 -3.50
C ALA A 52 12.22 18.57 -3.70
N VAL A 53 11.66 18.53 -4.92
CA VAL A 53 10.58 17.59 -5.26
C VAL A 53 11.08 16.14 -5.13
N TYR A 54 12.23 15.86 -5.72
CA TYR A 54 12.84 14.52 -5.67
C TYR A 54 13.06 14.07 -4.24
N ASP A 55 13.66 14.93 -3.41
CA ASP A 55 13.93 14.61 -2.00
C ASP A 55 12.64 14.37 -1.22
N ASN A 56 11.61 15.15 -1.51
CA ASN A 56 10.31 15.01 -0.85
C ASN A 56 9.65 13.67 -1.20
N LEU A 57 9.68 13.29 -2.48
CA LEU A 57 9.12 12.02 -2.94
C LEU A 57 9.88 10.82 -2.35
N ARG A 58 11.20 10.92 -2.26
CA ARG A 58 12.01 9.87 -1.61
C ARG A 58 11.61 9.71 -0.13
N ARG A 59 11.40 10.83 0.55
CA ARG A 59 10.98 10.81 1.95
C ARG A 59 9.60 10.19 2.11
N CYS A 60 8.65 10.52 1.24
CA CYS A 60 7.32 9.91 1.23
C CYS A 60 7.42 8.39 1.06
N ARG A 61 8.21 7.94 0.09
CA ARG A 61 8.42 6.52 -0.16
C ARG A 61 8.97 5.80 1.07
N LYS A 62 9.96 6.39 1.72
CA LYS A 62 10.54 5.82 2.95
C LYS A 62 9.53 5.74 4.08
N LEU A 63 8.73 6.79 4.25
CA LEU A 63 7.70 6.82 5.28
C LEU A 63 6.66 5.72 5.06
N LEU A 64 6.17 5.57 3.83
CA LEU A 64 5.18 4.56 3.50
C LEU A 64 5.72 3.15 3.78
N LYS A 65 6.95 2.87 3.37
CA LYS A 65 7.59 1.58 3.63
C LYS A 65 7.79 1.33 5.12
N ASN A 66 8.20 2.36 5.85
CA ASN A 66 8.40 2.25 7.28
C ASN A 66 7.08 1.98 8.02
N TYR A 67 5.99 2.60 7.59
CA TYR A 67 4.68 2.30 8.16
C TYR A 67 4.30 0.84 7.93
N GLU A 68 4.50 0.32 6.73
CA GLU A 68 4.19 -1.08 6.45
C GLU A 68 5.08 -2.03 7.24
N ASP A 69 6.37 -1.73 7.35
CA ASP A 69 7.31 -2.54 8.13
C ASP A 69 6.91 -2.65 9.60
N ASN A 70 6.26 -1.63 10.13
CA ASN A 70 5.85 -1.62 11.54
C ASN A 70 4.39 -2.06 11.75
N LEU A 71 3.49 -1.73 10.83
CA LEU A 71 2.05 -1.92 11.02
C LEU A 71 1.49 -3.13 10.27
N HIS A 72 2.13 -3.54 9.17
CA HIS A 72 1.79 -4.75 8.41
C HIS A 72 0.35 -4.78 7.87
N VAL A 73 -0.28 -3.63 7.63
CA VAL A 73 -1.67 -3.60 7.15
C VAL A 73 -1.80 -4.26 5.78
N GLN A 74 -0.90 -3.96 4.85
CA GLN A 74 -0.92 -4.55 3.52
C GLN A 74 -0.69 -6.06 3.59
N ARG A 75 0.30 -6.49 4.36
CA ARG A 75 0.62 -7.91 4.54
C ARG A 75 -0.60 -8.66 5.09
N ASP A 76 -1.23 -8.12 6.11
CA ASP A 76 -2.34 -8.78 6.78
C ASP A 76 -3.58 -8.81 5.89
N TYR A 77 -3.85 -7.74 5.14
CA TYR A 77 -4.96 -7.71 4.18
C TYR A 77 -4.76 -8.74 3.09
N ASN A 78 -3.56 -8.85 2.55
CA ASN A 78 -3.26 -9.82 1.49
C ASN A 78 -3.44 -11.26 2.00
N MET A 79 -3.00 -11.53 3.21
CA MET A 79 -3.16 -12.86 3.83
C MET A 79 -4.63 -13.19 4.02
N ILE A 80 -5.42 -12.24 4.53
CA ILE A 80 -6.87 -12.43 4.73
C ILE A 80 -7.55 -12.69 3.38
N GLU A 81 -7.24 -11.89 2.37
CA GLU A 81 -7.83 -12.05 1.04
C GLU A 81 -7.50 -13.43 0.44
N ASP A 82 -6.24 -13.87 0.58
CA ASP A 82 -5.82 -15.18 0.08
C ASP A 82 -6.59 -16.30 0.77
N LYS A 83 -6.76 -16.21 2.09
CA LYS A 83 -7.50 -17.24 2.86
C LYS A 83 -8.98 -17.25 2.51
N LEU A 84 -9.59 -16.09 2.33
CA LEU A 84 -10.98 -15.99 1.91
C LEU A 84 -11.17 -16.52 0.49
N THR A 85 -10.20 -16.33 -0.40
CA THR A 85 -10.24 -16.90 -1.74
C THR A 85 -10.21 -18.42 -1.68
N GLU A 86 -9.39 -19.01 -0.81
CA GLU A 86 -9.39 -20.45 -0.60
C GLU A 86 -10.75 -20.96 -0.09
N VAL A 87 -11.41 -20.19 0.77
CA VAL A 87 -12.76 -20.52 1.25
C VAL A 87 -13.76 -20.56 0.08
N VAL A 88 -13.72 -19.55 -0.78
CA VAL A 88 -14.60 -19.50 -1.95
C VAL A 88 -14.39 -20.71 -2.86
N VAL A 89 -13.13 -21.06 -3.13
CA VAL A 89 -12.80 -22.22 -3.96
C VAL A 89 -13.34 -23.51 -3.33
N ALA A 90 -13.16 -23.68 -2.03
CA ALA A 90 -13.66 -24.86 -1.31
C ALA A 90 -15.18 -24.96 -1.40
N LEU A 91 -15.89 -23.85 -1.21
CA LEU A 91 -17.35 -23.83 -1.32
C LEU A 91 -17.84 -24.15 -2.73
N LYS A 92 -17.16 -23.64 -3.76
CA LYS A 92 -17.51 -23.94 -5.16
C LYS A 92 -17.36 -25.43 -5.48
N LYS A 93 -16.46 -26.14 -4.77
CA LYS A 93 -16.24 -27.57 -4.89
C LYS A 93 -17.09 -28.39 -3.93
N SER A 94 -18.03 -27.77 -3.24
CA SER A 94 -18.89 -28.41 -2.22
C SER A 94 -18.11 -29.01 -1.06
N LYS A 95 -16.97 -28.43 -0.72
CA LYS A 95 -16.12 -28.86 0.38
C LYS A 95 -16.35 -27.95 1.60
N SER A 96 -17.56 -28.00 2.16
CA SER A 96 -17.94 -27.09 3.24
C SER A 96 -17.14 -27.30 4.53
N SER A 97 -16.75 -28.55 4.83
CA SER A 97 -15.91 -28.83 6.02
C SER A 97 -14.54 -28.18 5.89
N GLN A 98 -13.95 -28.22 4.69
CA GLN A 98 -12.67 -27.57 4.43
C GLN A 98 -12.80 -26.04 4.53
N ALA A 99 -13.86 -25.48 3.98
CA ALA A 99 -14.14 -24.04 4.08
C ALA A 99 -14.28 -23.61 5.54
N LEU A 100 -14.99 -24.38 6.34
CA LEU A 100 -15.15 -24.11 7.77
C LEU A 100 -13.82 -24.14 8.50
N GLN A 101 -12.97 -25.13 8.19
CA GLN A 101 -11.66 -25.24 8.83
C GLN A 101 -10.77 -24.04 8.49
N ILE A 102 -10.71 -23.66 7.23
CA ILE A 102 -9.91 -22.49 6.78
C ILE A 102 -10.39 -21.23 7.51
N THR A 103 -11.70 -21.02 7.55
CA THR A 103 -12.30 -19.84 8.19
C THR A 103 -12.01 -19.81 9.69
N THR A 104 -12.16 -20.95 10.35
CA THR A 104 -11.89 -21.08 11.80
C THR A 104 -10.42 -20.78 12.10
N ASP A 105 -9.51 -21.36 11.32
CA ASP A 105 -8.08 -21.12 11.49
C ASP A 105 -7.72 -19.64 11.27
N LEU A 106 -8.35 -18.99 10.28
CA LEU A 106 -8.14 -17.57 10.02
C LEU A 106 -8.59 -16.72 11.21
N ILE A 107 -9.77 -17.00 11.76
CA ILE A 107 -10.27 -16.29 12.94
C ILE A 107 -9.29 -16.42 14.11
N ASN A 108 -8.80 -17.62 14.36
CA ASN A 108 -7.85 -17.86 15.45
C ASN A 108 -6.54 -17.09 15.20
N GLN A 109 -6.06 -17.09 13.97
CA GLN A 109 -4.85 -16.36 13.61
C GLN A 109 -5.02 -14.85 13.84
N LEU A 110 -6.17 -14.30 13.46
CA LEU A 110 -6.46 -12.87 13.65
C LEU A 110 -6.55 -12.50 15.13
N ARG A 111 -6.95 -13.43 15.98
CA ARG A 111 -7.02 -13.23 17.43
C ARG A 111 -5.70 -13.47 18.14
N GLY A 112 -4.68 -13.90 17.42
CA GLY A 112 -3.39 -14.24 18.01
C GLY A 112 -3.36 -15.59 18.72
N GLU A 113 -4.28 -16.45 18.37
CA GLU A 113 -4.40 -17.80 18.96
C GLU A 113 -3.69 -18.89 18.16
#